data_fffbcc73b26d8a911f2d68031c780690
#
_entry.id   fffbcc73b26d8a911f2d68031c780690
#
_cell.length_a   1.000
_cell.length_b   1.000
_cell.length_c   1.000
_cell.angle_alpha   90.00
_cell.angle_beta   90.00
_cell.angle_gamma   90.00
#
_symmetry.space_group_name_H-M   'P 1'
#
loop_
_entity.id
_entity.type
_entity.pdbx_description
1 polymer ?
#
loop_
_entity_poly.entity_id
_entity_poly.type
_entity_poly.pdbx_seq_one_letter_code
_entity_poly.pdbx_strand_id
1 'polypeptide(L)'
;MPLVPITDVGKVGIIQDIPPYNLPPNAWSDGNNVRFLDNGVKKVAGYEEVMATCPFAPYYIHSYLSASGTYYWIAYGSTDIAVWNGSSWTDVTRQATLTLNGGVSSGGGTITVSVGAALTALDATGTLTIGTEITSEATSNPLETITYTGRNTSTGVITLSGTLAGNHPTGAVVTPNGNTSTADEDYGANETTRKWTTTNLNGIIVATNGYDTPQMWPISGGSPSLTTPFKALTNWPSGNKCKVIRSFRTFLVGLNWERTNEEPRLVKWSTEATYGSVPATWDESDNTLDAGEYQLADTAGDIIDGLPLGDSFLIYKNDAIYIMNYVGTPYIFSFKLLSPTIGSLSKNAIAEFELGHFFIGNSDFYLCNGQQVTPLLPERLRRTVYDELNGDNYN
;
A
#
# COMPACT_ATOMS: atom_id res chain seq x y z
N MET A 1 -57.53 28.32 5.19
CA MET A 1 -56.40 28.02 6.08
C MET A 1 -55.28 28.99 5.74
N PRO A 2 -54.66 29.67 6.70
CA PRO A 2 -53.47 30.45 6.39
C PRO A 2 -52.34 29.52 5.98
N LEU A 3 -51.65 29.84 4.88
CA LEU A 3 -50.46 29.17 4.45
C LEU A 3 -49.31 29.60 5.39
N VAL A 4 -48.69 28.65 6.05
CA VAL A 4 -47.47 28.88 6.85
C VAL A 4 -46.26 28.57 5.95
N PRO A 5 -45.47 29.56 5.54
CA PRO A 5 -44.29 29.29 4.76
C PRO A 5 -43.23 28.63 5.66
N ILE A 6 -42.68 27.50 5.23
CA ILE A 6 -41.50 26.88 5.85
C ILE A 6 -40.32 27.34 5.02
N THR A 7 -39.46 28.16 5.64
CA THR A 7 -38.21 28.64 5.03
C THR A 7 -37.03 27.82 5.48
N ASP A 8 -35.94 27.86 4.71
CA ASP A 8 -34.66 27.24 5.08
C ASP A 8 -34.73 25.74 5.37
N VAL A 9 -35.55 25.02 4.61
CA VAL A 9 -35.83 23.59 4.80
C VAL A 9 -34.58 22.69 4.73
N GLY A 10 -33.47 23.18 4.23
CA GLY A 10 -32.16 22.47 4.18
C GLY A 10 -31.13 22.92 5.21
N LYS A 11 -31.46 23.93 6.05
CA LYS A 11 -30.48 24.56 6.94
C LYS A 11 -30.03 23.66 8.09
N VAL A 12 -30.94 22.89 8.65
CA VAL A 12 -30.70 22.04 9.82
C VAL A 12 -30.24 20.63 9.41
N GLY A 13 -30.74 20.13 8.29
CA GLY A 13 -30.46 18.77 7.82
C GLY A 13 -31.31 17.71 8.51
N ILE A 14 -30.77 16.49 8.62
CA ILE A 14 -31.45 15.34 9.24
C ILE A 14 -31.10 15.28 10.72
N ILE A 15 -32.10 15.06 11.57
CA ILE A 15 -31.98 14.82 12.99
C ILE A 15 -32.74 13.54 13.33
N GLN A 16 -32.02 12.53 13.83
CA GLN A 16 -32.59 11.22 14.20
C GLN A 16 -32.66 10.99 15.73
N ASP A 17 -31.98 11.80 16.52
CA ASP A 17 -31.89 11.64 17.98
C ASP A 17 -33.11 12.18 18.72
N ILE A 18 -34.01 12.89 18.03
CA ILE A 18 -35.20 13.49 18.61
C ILE A 18 -36.44 12.90 17.92
N PRO A 19 -37.50 12.56 18.64
CA PRO A 19 -38.73 12.11 18.05
C PRO A 19 -39.26 13.07 16.98
N PRO A 20 -39.80 12.60 15.85
CA PRO A 20 -40.22 13.43 14.71
C PRO A 20 -41.14 14.57 15.07
N TYR A 21 -42.00 14.39 16.08
CA TYR A 21 -42.95 15.41 16.52
C TYR A 21 -42.31 16.56 17.33
N ASN A 22 -41.06 16.43 17.74
CA ASN A 22 -40.28 17.46 18.44
C ASN A 22 -39.27 18.15 17.53
N LEU A 23 -39.18 17.76 16.25
CA LEU A 23 -38.26 18.37 15.30
C LEU A 23 -38.64 19.81 14.98
N PRO A 24 -37.67 20.72 14.82
CA PRO A 24 -37.94 22.03 14.24
C PRO A 24 -38.51 21.91 12.83
N PRO A 25 -39.37 22.84 12.39
CA PRO A 25 -40.05 22.75 11.09
C PRO A 25 -39.13 22.70 9.87
N ASN A 26 -37.86 23.09 10.04
CA ASN A 26 -36.85 23.12 8.99
C ASN A 26 -35.80 21.96 9.13
N ALA A 27 -36.11 20.98 9.97
CA ALA A 27 -35.32 19.74 10.09
C ALA A 27 -36.07 18.56 9.47
N TRP A 28 -35.31 17.54 9.10
CA TRP A 28 -35.82 16.30 8.50
C TRP A 28 -35.58 15.15 9.47
N SER A 29 -36.53 14.25 9.57
CA SER A 29 -36.39 13.03 10.39
C SER A 29 -35.63 11.94 9.65
N ASP A 30 -35.67 11.94 8.31
CA ASP A 30 -35.00 10.98 7.45
C ASP A 30 -34.84 11.56 6.04
N GLY A 31 -33.92 10.99 5.24
CA GLY A 31 -33.71 11.39 3.86
C GLY A 31 -32.78 10.43 3.13
N ASN A 32 -33.18 10.01 1.94
CA ASN A 32 -32.38 9.13 1.09
C ASN A 32 -32.15 9.80 -0.27
N ASN A 33 -30.92 9.71 -0.79
CA ASN A 33 -30.51 10.32 -2.06
C ASN A 33 -30.76 11.83 -2.14
N VAL A 34 -30.58 12.53 -1.02
CA VAL A 34 -30.70 13.97 -0.92
C VAL A 34 -29.44 14.59 -0.34
N ARG A 35 -29.17 15.83 -0.70
CA ARG A 35 -28.15 16.67 -0.10
C ARG A 35 -28.72 18.03 0.25
N PHE A 36 -28.24 18.57 1.34
CA PHE A 36 -28.65 19.87 1.86
C PHE A 36 -27.64 20.91 1.37
N LEU A 37 -28.09 21.85 0.54
CA LEU A 37 -27.25 22.91 -0.04
C LEU A 37 -28.07 24.20 -0.09
N ASP A 38 -27.41 25.31 0.18
CA ASP A 38 -28.01 26.66 0.05
C ASP A 38 -29.34 26.79 0.77
N ASN A 39 -29.46 26.28 1.99
CA ASN A 39 -30.70 26.23 2.79
C ASN A 39 -31.85 25.42 2.14
N GLY A 40 -31.55 24.69 1.07
CA GLY A 40 -32.52 23.84 0.36
C GLY A 40 -32.15 22.37 0.41
N VAL A 41 -33.07 21.52 -0.07
CA VAL A 41 -32.85 20.09 -0.23
C VAL A 41 -32.86 19.80 -1.73
N LYS A 42 -31.79 19.17 -2.21
CA LYS A 42 -31.63 18.77 -3.60
C LYS A 42 -31.47 17.26 -3.69
N LYS A 43 -32.08 16.65 -4.71
CA LYS A 43 -31.83 15.26 -5.05
C LYS A 43 -30.35 15.08 -5.44
N VAL A 44 -29.72 14.02 -4.96
CA VAL A 44 -28.42 13.59 -5.48
C VAL A 44 -28.62 13.17 -6.93
N ALA A 45 -27.80 13.68 -7.84
CA ALA A 45 -27.79 13.23 -9.23
C ALA A 45 -27.39 11.74 -9.27
N GLY A 46 -27.80 11.04 -10.33
CA GLY A 46 -27.29 9.70 -10.61
C GLY A 46 -25.78 9.70 -10.85
N TYR A 47 -25.19 8.52 -10.91
CA TYR A 47 -23.78 8.37 -11.31
C TYR A 47 -23.72 7.87 -12.75
N GLU A 48 -22.64 8.22 -13.39
CA GLU A 48 -22.23 7.73 -14.69
C GLU A 48 -21.03 6.80 -14.49
N GLU A 49 -21.03 5.69 -15.21
CA GLU A 49 -19.88 4.79 -15.23
C GLU A 49 -18.75 5.46 -16.00
N VAL A 50 -17.61 5.67 -15.33
CA VAL A 50 -16.44 6.34 -15.91
C VAL A 50 -15.32 5.36 -16.30
N MET A 51 -15.44 4.11 -15.90
CA MET A 51 -14.48 3.04 -16.24
C MET A 51 -15.19 1.70 -16.30
N ALA A 52 -14.69 0.77 -17.11
CA ALA A 52 -15.24 -0.58 -17.19
C ALA A 52 -15.14 -1.30 -15.83
N THR A 53 -16.03 -2.27 -15.64
CA THR A 53 -16.06 -3.08 -14.42
C THR A 53 -14.68 -3.68 -14.13
N CYS A 54 -14.21 -3.53 -12.89
CA CYS A 54 -12.98 -4.15 -12.44
C CYS A 54 -13.07 -5.68 -12.53
N PRO A 55 -12.02 -6.40 -12.95
CA PRO A 55 -12.05 -7.85 -13.13
C PRO A 55 -12.28 -8.63 -11.83
N PHE A 56 -12.05 -8.01 -10.69
CA PHE A 56 -12.29 -8.56 -9.35
C PHE A 56 -12.90 -7.49 -8.42
N ALA A 57 -13.34 -7.90 -7.23
CA ALA A 57 -13.80 -6.97 -6.20
C ALA A 57 -12.61 -6.20 -5.60
N PRO A 58 -12.45 -4.90 -5.86
CA PRO A 58 -11.34 -4.14 -5.31
C PRO A 58 -11.61 -3.79 -3.83
N TYR A 59 -10.63 -4.01 -2.97
CA TYR A 59 -10.65 -3.58 -1.57
C TYR A 59 -9.94 -2.25 -1.35
N TYR A 60 -9.04 -1.90 -2.29
CA TYR A 60 -8.34 -0.62 -2.25
C TYR A 60 -8.06 -0.14 -3.68
N ILE A 61 -8.20 1.15 -3.91
CA ILE A 61 -7.90 1.79 -5.20
C ILE A 61 -6.97 2.96 -4.95
N HIS A 62 -5.90 3.03 -5.73
CA HIS A 62 -4.92 4.10 -5.67
C HIS A 62 -4.71 4.72 -7.06
N SER A 63 -4.66 6.05 -7.12
CA SER A 63 -4.31 6.75 -8.35
C SER A 63 -2.81 7.00 -8.42
N TYR A 64 -2.22 6.77 -9.58
CA TYR A 64 -0.81 7.02 -9.86
C TYR A 64 -0.68 7.94 -11.08
N LEU A 65 0.05 9.05 -10.90
CA LEU A 65 0.43 9.93 -11.99
C LEU A 65 1.86 9.59 -12.42
N SER A 66 2.01 9.13 -13.66
CA SER A 66 3.32 8.82 -14.22
C SER A 66 4.13 10.10 -14.54
N ALA A 67 5.43 9.96 -14.72
CA ALA A 67 6.30 11.05 -15.14
C ALA A 67 5.92 11.62 -16.52
N SER A 68 5.23 10.83 -17.36
CA SER A 68 4.68 11.28 -18.65
C SER A 68 3.37 12.05 -18.53
N GLY A 69 2.81 12.24 -17.33
CA GLY A 69 1.53 12.92 -17.11
C GLY A 69 0.29 12.03 -17.32
N THR A 70 0.45 10.73 -17.47
CA THR A 70 -0.66 9.80 -17.61
C THR A 70 -1.13 9.32 -16.25
N TYR A 71 -2.46 9.40 -16.01
CA TYR A 71 -3.09 8.84 -14.82
C TYR A 71 -3.39 7.35 -14.99
N TYR A 72 -3.03 6.57 -14.00
CA TYR A 72 -3.38 5.16 -13.85
C TYR A 72 -4.17 4.97 -12.56
N TRP A 73 -5.13 4.07 -12.58
CA TRP A 73 -5.82 3.64 -11.37
C TRP A 73 -5.45 2.20 -11.09
N ILE A 74 -4.92 1.95 -9.91
CA ILE A 74 -4.47 0.63 -9.50
C ILE A 74 -5.49 0.09 -8.51
N ALA A 75 -6.12 -1.03 -8.84
CA ALA A 75 -7.06 -1.74 -8.00
C ALA A 75 -6.36 -2.94 -7.34
N TYR A 76 -6.52 -3.06 -6.06
CA TYR A 76 -5.97 -4.13 -5.24
C TYR A 76 -7.11 -5.00 -4.72
N GLY A 77 -7.12 -6.27 -5.12
CA GLY A 77 -8.04 -7.30 -4.67
C GLY A 77 -7.52 -8.07 -3.45
N SER A 78 -8.13 -9.20 -3.17
CA SER A 78 -7.63 -10.14 -2.16
C SER A 78 -6.40 -10.91 -2.66
N THR A 79 -6.37 -11.26 -3.93
CA THR A 79 -5.37 -12.10 -4.58
C THR A 79 -4.66 -11.40 -5.73
N ASP A 80 -5.29 -10.40 -6.33
CA ASP A 80 -4.91 -9.82 -7.61
C ASP A 80 -4.68 -8.32 -7.53
N ILE A 81 -3.90 -7.79 -8.49
CA ILE A 81 -3.73 -6.36 -8.72
C ILE A 81 -3.97 -6.06 -10.19
N ALA A 82 -4.82 -5.10 -10.50
CA ALA A 82 -5.07 -4.66 -11.86
C ALA A 82 -4.89 -3.15 -12.01
N VAL A 83 -4.51 -2.71 -13.20
CA VAL A 83 -4.30 -1.31 -13.53
C VAL A 83 -5.24 -0.88 -14.64
N TRP A 84 -5.95 0.23 -14.44
CA TRP A 84 -6.73 0.93 -15.46
C TRP A 84 -5.86 2.00 -16.13
N ASN A 85 -5.77 1.93 -17.45
CA ASN A 85 -4.93 2.83 -18.26
C ASN A 85 -5.71 3.96 -18.95
N GLY A 86 -6.99 4.12 -18.60
CA GLY A 86 -7.93 5.05 -19.26
C GLY A 86 -8.84 4.38 -20.28
N SER A 87 -8.60 3.12 -20.68
CA SER A 87 -9.42 2.39 -21.65
C SER A 87 -9.74 0.95 -21.22
N SER A 88 -8.84 0.27 -20.55
CA SER A 88 -9.01 -1.14 -20.14
C SER A 88 -8.27 -1.44 -18.86
N TRP A 89 -8.74 -2.46 -18.16
CA TRP A 89 -8.02 -3.09 -17.05
C TRP A 89 -6.97 -4.05 -17.59
N THR A 90 -5.80 -4.01 -17.00
CA THR A 90 -4.70 -4.95 -17.26
C THR A 90 -4.29 -5.57 -15.94
N ASP A 91 -4.21 -6.88 -15.90
CA ASP A 91 -3.67 -7.62 -14.76
C ASP A 91 -2.17 -7.37 -14.64
N VAL A 92 -1.74 -6.99 -13.45
CA VAL A 92 -0.34 -6.74 -13.09
C VAL A 92 0.02 -7.44 -11.78
N THR A 93 -0.73 -8.46 -11.42
CA THR A 93 -0.44 -9.33 -10.27
C THR A 93 0.98 -9.88 -10.40
N ARG A 94 1.66 -10.08 -9.27
CA ARG A 94 3.00 -10.64 -9.28
C ARG A 94 3.01 -11.99 -9.98
N GLN A 95 4.10 -12.27 -10.68
CA GLN A 95 4.29 -13.57 -11.31
C GLN A 95 4.92 -14.55 -10.32
N ALA A 96 4.54 -15.81 -10.44
CA ALA A 96 5.15 -16.89 -9.69
C ALA A 96 6.64 -16.94 -9.96
N THR A 97 7.44 -16.91 -8.92
CA THR A 97 8.89 -17.01 -9.01
C THR A 97 9.32 -18.47 -9.13
N LEU A 98 10.34 -18.71 -9.93
CA LEU A 98 11.04 -20.00 -10.00
C LEU A 98 12.25 -19.96 -9.08
N THR A 99 12.75 -21.13 -8.68
CA THR A 99 13.99 -21.26 -7.93
C THR A 99 14.96 -22.20 -8.65
N LEU A 100 16.24 -21.87 -8.62
CA LEU A 100 17.26 -22.76 -9.18
C LEU A 100 17.32 -24.08 -8.40
N ASN A 101 17.19 -25.18 -9.13
CA ASN A 101 17.40 -26.54 -8.62
C ASN A 101 18.81 -27.02 -9.01
N GLY A 102 19.80 -26.45 -8.36
CA GLY A 102 21.22 -26.61 -8.63
C GLY A 102 21.89 -25.27 -8.94
N GLY A 103 23.05 -25.03 -8.37
CA GLY A 103 23.83 -23.81 -8.66
C GLY A 103 24.31 -23.79 -10.10
N VAL A 104 24.44 -22.58 -10.66
CA VAL A 104 24.99 -22.37 -12.01
C VAL A 104 26.14 -21.39 -11.93
N SER A 105 27.22 -21.69 -12.65
CA SER A 105 28.40 -20.85 -12.74
C SER A 105 28.30 -19.84 -13.89
N SER A 106 29.05 -18.76 -13.77
CA SER A 106 29.29 -17.83 -14.89
C SER A 106 29.70 -18.61 -16.16
N GLY A 107 29.21 -18.17 -17.30
CA GLY A 107 29.38 -18.87 -18.58
C GLY A 107 28.33 -19.95 -18.85
N GLY A 108 27.44 -20.27 -17.92
CA GLY A 108 26.36 -21.23 -18.12
C GLY A 108 25.34 -20.76 -19.17
N GLY A 109 25.02 -21.61 -20.15
CA GLY A 109 24.00 -21.35 -21.17
C GLY A 109 22.64 -22.01 -20.90
N THR A 110 22.53 -22.71 -19.77
CA THR A 110 21.30 -23.33 -19.31
C THR A 110 21.18 -23.18 -17.79
N ILE A 111 19.96 -23.11 -17.30
CA ILE A 111 19.65 -23.18 -15.87
C ILE A 111 18.67 -24.32 -15.63
N THR A 112 18.71 -24.91 -14.44
CA THR A 112 17.69 -25.87 -14.02
C THR A 112 16.90 -25.27 -12.88
N VAL A 113 15.57 -25.24 -12.99
CA VAL A 113 14.66 -24.73 -11.98
C VAL A 113 13.80 -25.85 -11.40
N SER A 114 13.19 -25.59 -10.26
CA SER A 114 12.24 -26.52 -9.66
C SER A 114 11.04 -26.74 -10.59
N VAL A 115 10.68 -28.00 -10.80
CA VAL A 115 9.52 -28.38 -11.60
C VAL A 115 8.25 -28.12 -10.80
N GLY A 116 7.30 -27.39 -11.37
CA GLY A 116 6.04 -27.05 -10.72
C GLY A 116 5.14 -26.20 -11.61
N ALA A 117 4.06 -25.67 -11.02
CA ALA A 117 3.07 -24.87 -11.74
C ALA A 117 3.68 -23.62 -12.39
N ALA A 118 4.56 -22.92 -11.69
CA ALA A 118 5.25 -21.72 -12.19
C ALA A 118 6.06 -22.00 -13.48
N LEU A 119 6.77 -23.13 -13.52
CA LEU A 119 7.49 -23.52 -14.75
C LEU A 119 6.55 -23.94 -15.88
N THR A 120 5.45 -24.62 -15.54
CA THR A 120 4.47 -25.05 -16.54
C THR A 120 3.82 -23.86 -17.22
N ALA A 121 3.56 -22.81 -16.47
CA ALA A 121 2.93 -21.58 -16.93
C ALA A 121 3.92 -20.57 -17.56
N LEU A 122 5.22 -20.73 -17.35
CA LEU A 122 6.23 -19.90 -18.02
C LEU A 122 6.06 -19.97 -19.54
N ASP A 123 6.17 -18.85 -20.25
CA ASP A 123 6.15 -18.85 -21.72
C ASP A 123 7.28 -19.71 -22.31
N ALA A 124 7.12 -20.16 -23.55
CA ALA A 124 8.13 -20.99 -24.22
C ALA A 124 9.47 -20.24 -24.40
N THR A 125 9.40 -18.92 -24.56
CA THR A 125 10.55 -18.03 -24.73
C THR A 125 10.26 -16.71 -24.00
N GLY A 126 11.28 -15.98 -23.60
CA GLY A 126 11.09 -14.69 -22.92
C GLY A 126 12.36 -14.22 -22.25
N THR A 127 12.21 -13.40 -21.22
CA THR A 127 13.31 -12.84 -20.44
C THR A 127 13.13 -13.21 -18.98
N LEU A 128 14.23 -13.54 -18.31
CA LEU A 128 14.28 -13.87 -16.89
C LEU A 128 15.23 -12.91 -16.17
N THR A 129 14.92 -12.60 -14.94
CA THR A 129 15.88 -11.98 -14.00
C THR A 129 16.26 -13.02 -12.95
N ILE A 130 17.57 -13.24 -12.75
CA ILE A 130 18.12 -14.23 -11.85
C ILE A 130 18.94 -13.52 -10.78
N GLY A 131 18.85 -13.99 -9.54
CA GLY A 131 19.60 -13.43 -8.41
C GLY A 131 18.87 -12.31 -7.68
N THR A 132 19.53 -11.78 -6.66
CA THR A 132 18.98 -10.76 -5.76
C THR A 132 19.92 -9.60 -5.46
N GLU A 133 21.20 -9.71 -5.76
CA GLU A 133 22.22 -8.72 -5.38
C GLU A 133 22.45 -7.70 -6.51
N ILE A 134 22.29 -6.42 -6.20
CA ILE A 134 22.41 -5.30 -7.17
C ILE A 134 23.83 -4.70 -7.20
N THR A 135 24.71 -5.09 -6.29
CA THR A 135 26.02 -4.44 -6.14
C THR A 135 27.00 -4.92 -7.19
N SER A 136 27.84 -4.02 -7.70
CA SER A 136 28.90 -4.31 -8.68
C SER A 136 29.98 -5.26 -8.16
N GLU A 137 29.97 -5.58 -6.87
CA GLU A 137 30.92 -6.49 -6.20
C GLU A 137 30.30 -7.85 -5.86
N ALA A 138 29.01 -8.07 -6.16
CA ALA A 138 28.33 -9.32 -5.89
C ALA A 138 28.84 -10.43 -6.82
N THR A 139 29.71 -11.27 -6.29
CA THR A 139 30.27 -12.42 -7.02
C THR A 139 29.47 -13.72 -6.82
N SER A 140 28.55 -13.74 -5.85
CA SER A 140 27.88 -14.94 -5.40
C SER A 140 26.43 -15.11 -5.83
N ASN A 141 25.72 -14.03 -6.16
CA ASN A 141 24.34 -14.07 -6.67
C ASN A 141 23.93 -12.73 -7.31
N PRO A 142 24.64 -12.24 -8.32
CA PRO A 142 24.32 -10.94 -8.93
C PRO A 142 22.95 -10.94 -9.54
N LEU A 143 22.30 -9.77 -9.57
CA LEU A 143 21.04 -9.59 -10.29
C LEU A 143 21.35 -9.42 -11.78
N GLU A 144 20.99 -10.40 -12.60
CA GLU A 144 21.18 -10.31 -14.03
C GLU A 144 19.91 -10.67 -14.81
N THR A 145 19.73 -10.00 -15.95
CA THR A 145 18.58 -10.24 -16.84
C THR A 145 19.06 -10.91 -18.11
N ILE A 146 18.45 -12.03 -18.48
CA ILE A 146 18.83 -12.82 -19.63
C ILE A 146 17.60 -13.33 -20.38
N THR A 147 17.69 -13.37 -21.70
CA THR A 147 16.67 -13.96 -22.56
C THR A 147 16.82 -15.47 -22.60
N TYR A 148 15.71 -16.21 -22.63
CA TYR A 148 15.70 -17.65 -22.84
C TYR A 148 14.94 -18.01 -24.11
N THR A 149 15.35 -19.12 -24.75
CA THR A 149 14.86 -19.56 -26.03
C THR A 149 14.07 -20.87 -25.97
N GLY A 150 14.02 -21.48 -24.79
CA GLY A 150 13.25 -22.70 -24.59
C GLY A 150 13.23 -23.15 -23.12
N ARG A 151 12.20 -23.92 -22.79
CA ARG A 151 12.02 -24.55 -21.49
C ARG A 151 11.56 -25.98 -21.60
N ASN A 152 11.96 -26.81 -20.65
CA ASN A 152 11.48 -28.19 -20.53
C ASN A 152 10.75 -28.32 -19.17
N THR A 153 9.43 -28.43 -19.23
CA THR A 153 8.57 -28.48 -18.04
C THR A 153 8.70 -29.79 -17.23
N SER A 154 9.24 -30.84 -17.86
CA SER A 154 9.43 -32.12 -17.19
C SER A 154 10.77 -32.23 -16.46
N THR A 155 11.81 -31.58 -16.98
CA THR A 155 13.17 -31.65 -16.43
C THR A 155 13.58 -30.38 -15.65
N GLY A 156 12.83 -29.30 -15.79
CA GLY A 156 13.16 -28.01 -15.20
C GLY A 156 14.24 -27.22 -15.95
N VAL A 157 14.72 -27.71 -17.09
CA VAL A 157 15.80 -27.05 -17.84
C VAL A 157 15.24 -25.89 -18.67
N ILE A 158 15.86 -24.71 -18.51
CA ILE A 158 15.62 -23.51 -19.32
C ILE A 158 16.89 -23.21 -20.12
N THR A 159 16.74 -23.06 -21.43
CA THR A 159 17.84 -22.76 -22.35
C THR A 159 17.95 -21.25 -22.55
N LEU A 160 19.10 -20.68 -22.23
CA LEU A 160 19.35 -19.24 -22.35
C LEU A 160 19.81 -18.90 -23.78
N SER A 161 19.55 -17.68 -24.23
CA SER A 161 20.03 -17.16 -25.52
C SER A 161 21.49 -16.69 -25.47
N GLY A 162 22.06 -16.66 -24.30
CA GLY A 162 23.44 -16.27 -24.02
C GLY A 162 23.97 -17.01 -22.79
N THR A 163 25.02 -16.50 -22.20
CA THR A 163 25.63 -17.06 -20.99
C THR A 163 25.48 -16.12 -19.81
N LEU A 164 25.37 -16.68 -18.62
CA LEU A 164 25.31 -15.93 -17.37
C LEU A 164 26.65 -15.23 -17.10
N ALA A 165 26.58 -13.99 -16.63
CA ALA A 165 27.75 -13.21 -16.26
C ALA A 165 28.28 -13.60 -14.86
N GLY A 166 27.38 -13.97 -13.96
CA GLY A 166 27.71 -14.31 -12.57
C GLY A 166 27.43 -15.75 -12.17
N ASN A 167 27.80 -16.07 -10.94
CA ASN A 167 27.47 -17.35 -10.31
C ASN A 167 26.15 -17.21 -9.55
N HIS A 168 25.30 -18.22 -9.63
CA HIS A 168 24.06 -18.26 -8.87
C HIS A 168 23.96 -19.55 -8.04
N PRO A 169 23.74 -19.47 -6.74
CA PRO A 169 23.63 -20.65 -5.88
C PRO A 169 22.32 -21.41 -6.12
N THR A 170 22.29 -22.66 -5.68
CA THR A 170 21.02 -23.41 -5.57
C THR A 170 20.03 -22.61 -4.71
N GLY A 171 18.76 -22.55 -5.14
CA GLY A 171 17.72 -21.77 -4.47
C GLY A 171 17.69 -20.29 -4.87
N ALA A 172 18.58 -19.82 -5.74
CA ALA A 172 18.51 -18.46 -6.27
C ALA A 172 17.15 -18.24 -6.99
N VAL A 173 16.58 -17.08 -6.75
CA VAL A 173 15.27 -16.69 -7.32
C VAL A 173 15.44 -16.41 -8.81
N VAL A 174 14.52 -16.93 -9.60
CA VAL A 174 14.40 -16.69 -11.05
C VAL A 174 13.03 -16.09 -11.30
N THR A 175 12.99 -14.83 -11.69
CA THR A 175 11.74 -14.09 -11.94
C THR A 175 11.52 -13.96 -13.44
N PRO A 176 10.40 -14.44 -14.00
CA PRO A 176 10.01 -14.14 -15.37
C PRO A 176 9.77 -12.63 -15.56
N ASN A 177 10.19 -12.08 -16.70
CA ASN A 177 9.96 -10.67 -17.04
C ASN A 177 9.00 -10.58 -18.22
N GLY A 178 7.84 -9.94 -18.03
CA GLY A 178 6.88 -9.74 -19.12
C GLY A 178 6.24 -11.02 -19.64
N ASN A 179 6.12 -12.03 -18.80
CA ASN A 179 5.39 -13.25 -19.12
C ASN A 179 3.89 -12.92 -19.24
N THR A 180 3.28 -13.22 -20.36
CA THR A 180 1.86 -12.98 -20.63
C THR A 180 0.99 -14.21 -20.31
N SER A 181 1.59 -15.30 -19.92
CA SER A 181 0.87 -16.51 -19.56
C SER A 181 0.46 -16.50 -18.07
N THR A 182 -0.69 -17.02 -17.83
CA THR A 182 -1.57 -16.93 -16.66
C THR A 182 -1.08 -17.57 -15.34
N ALA A 183 0.20 -17.61 -15.06
CA ALA A 183 0.67 -18.04 -13.75
C ALA A 183 0.99 -16.84 -12.88
N ASP A 184 -0.04 -16.14 -12.52
CA ASP A 184 0.00 -15.23 -11.41
C ASP A 184 0.27 -16.02 -10.12
N GLU A 185 1.06 -15.48 -9.24
CA GLU A 185 1.11 -15.99 -7.90
C GLU A 185 0.16 -15.14 -7.06
N ASP A 186 -0.93 -15.74 -6.66
CA ASP A 186 -1.91 -15.10 -5.79
C ASP A 186 -1.26 -14.52 -4.54
N TYR A 187 -1.71 -13.34 -4.13
CA TYR A 187 -1.35 -12.81 -2.83
C TYR A 187 -2.06 -13.58 -1.73
N GLY A 188 -1.46 -13.62 -0.55
CA GLY A 188 -2.06 -14.32 0.58
C GLY A 188 -3.47 -13.81 0.88
N ALA A 189 -4.45 -14.69 0.66
CA ALA A 189 -5.87 -14.38 0.74
C ALA A 189 -6.43 -14.77 2.10
N ASN A 190 -6.37 -13.88 3.06
CA ASN A 190 -7.23 -13.98 4.24
C ASN A 190 -7.92 -12.63 4.50
N GLU A 191 -8.88 -12.57 5.40
CA GLU A 191 -9.63 -11.34 5.66
C GLU A 191 -8.75 -10.19 6.16
N THR A 192 -7.63 -10.48 6.80
CA THR A 192 -6.66 -9.49 7.28
C THR A 192 -5.78 -8.96 6.16
N THR A 193 -5.59 -9.70 5.05
CA THR A 193 -4.74 -9.30 3.92
C THR A 193 -5.44 -8.42 2.90
N ARG A 194 -6.73 -8.18 3.06
CA ARG A 194 -7.50 -7.30 2.17
C ARG A 194 -7.17 -5.82 2.33
N LYS A 195 -6.41 -5.45 3.34
CA LYS A 195 -6.10 -4.05 3.65
C LYS A 195 -4.73 -3.65 3.11
N TRP A 196 -4.71 -3.34 1.86
CA TRP A 196 -3.53 -2.80 1.20
C TRP A 196 -3.20 -1.39 1.68
N THR A 197 -1.91 -1.11 1.81
CA THR A 197 -1.39 0.25 1.90
C THR A 197 -0.38 0.46 0.80
N THR A 198 -0.36 1.66 0.23
CA THR A 198 0.48 1.99 -0.91
C THR A 198 1.17 3.32 -0.69
N THR A 199 2.28 3.50 -1.37
CA THR A 199 2.99 4.76 -1.41
C THR A 199 3.71 4.94 -2.75
N ASN A 200 3.99 6.17 -3.11
CA ASN A 200 4.86 6.49 -4.23
C ASN A 200 6.21 6.96 -3.68
N LEU A 201 7.26 6.19 -3.91
CA LEU A 201 8.63 6.57 -3.61
C LEU A 201 9.34 6.92 -4.90
N ASN A 202 9.56 8.23 -5.13
CA ASN A 202 10.38 8.70 -6.25
C ASN A 202 9.97 8.11 -7.63
N GLY A 203 8.66 7.93 -7.86
CA GLY A 203 8.12 7.39 -9.11
C GLY A 203 7.90 5.88 -9.12
N ILE A 204 8.25 5.18 -8.04
CA ILE A 204 7.99 3.75 -7.87
C ILE A 204 6.82 3.57 -6.90
N ILE A 205 5.80 2.83 -7.31
CA ILE A 205 4.73 2.43 -6.42
C ILE A 205 5.21 1.26 -5.57
N VAL A 206 5.07 1.40 -4.27
CA VAL A 206 5.32 0.33 -3.29
C VAL A 206 4.03 0.05 -2.54
N ALA A 207 3.69 -1.22 -2.40
CA ALA A 207 2.44 -1.67 -1.77
C ALA A 207 2.70 -2.85 -0.82
N THR A 208 1.93 -2.93 0.26
CA THR A 208 1.91 -4.10 1.15
C THR A 208 0.49 -4.44 1.56
N ASN A 209 0.20 -5.73 1.68
CA ASN A 209 -1.01 -6.27 2.28
C ASN A 209 -0.81 -6.69 3.75
N GLY A 210 0.42 -6.60 4.26
CA GLY A 210 0.80 -7.00 5.62
C GLY A 210 1.01 -8.50 5.81
N TYR A 211 0.85 -9.29 4.77
CA TYR A 211 1.01 -10.75 4.78
C TYR A 211 2.17 -11.20 3.91
N ASP A 212 2.27 -10.67 2.72
CA ASP A 212 3.36 -10.93 1.79
C ASP A 212 4.51 -9.94 1.96
N THR A 213 5.66 -10.23 1.36
CA THR A 213 6.72 -9.26 1.15
C THR A 213 6.15 -8.05 0.41
N PRO A 214 6.45 -6.81 0.84
CA PRO A 214 6.02 -5.63 0.09
C PRO A 214 6.38 -5.71 -1.39
N GLN A 215 5.51 -5.22 -2.22
CA GLN A 215 5.60 -5.27 -3.68
C GLN A 215 5.96 -3.91 -4.25
N MET A 216 6.60 -3.87 -5.42
CA MET A 216 6.93 -2.64 -6.14
C MET A 216 6.49 -2.67 -7.60
N TRP A 217 6.09 -1.49 -8.14
CA TRP A 217 5.74 -1.27 -9.53
C TRP A 217 5.77 0.24 -9.86
N PRO A 218 6.33 0.70 -10.99
CA PRO A 218 7.13 -0.03 -11.96
C PRO A 218 8.49 -0.44 -11.39
N ILE A 219 9.14 -1.39 -12.02
CA ILE A 219 10.38 -2.02 -11.51
C ILE A 219 11.60 -1.07 -11.53
N SER A 220 11.62 -0.09 -12.42
CA SER A 220 12.64 0.95 -12.45
C SER A 220 11.98 2.27 -12.83
N GLY A 221 12.45 3.38 -12.25
CA GLY A 221 11.84 4.69 -12.38
C GLY A 221 11.75 5.17 -13.81
N GLY A 222 10.60 4.96 -14.38
CA GLY A 222 10.25 5.35 -15.72
C GLY A 222 8.74 5.34 -15.87
N SER A 223 8.28 5.45 -17.09
CA SER A 223 6.86 5.23 -17.38
C SER A 223 6.49 3.79 -17.05
N PRO A 224 5.35 3.55 -16.38
CA PRO A 224 4.91 2.20 -16.08
C PRO A 224 4.68 1.41 -17.38
N SER A 225 5.15 0.18 -17.39
CA SER A 225 4.82 -0.77 -18.43
C SER A 225 3.67 -1.65 -17.97
N LEU A 226 2.54 -1.62 -18.69
CA LEU A 226 1.39 -2.48 -18.38
C LEU A 226 1.69 -3.96 -18.59
N THR A 227 2.78 -4.29 -19.26
CA THR A 227 3.24 -5.67 -19.42
C THR A 227 4.19 -6.11 -18.30
N THR A 228 4.50 -5.22 -17.37
CA THR A 228 5.40 -5.52 -16.24
C THR A 228 4.58 -5.70 -14.98
N PRO A 229 4.51 -6.90 -14.41
CA PRO A 229 3.79 -7.16 -13.18
C PRO A 229 4.47 -6.52 -11.96
N PHE A 230 3.73 -6.43 -10.86
CA PHE A 230 4.33 -6.19 -9.55
C PHE A 230 5.36 -7.28 -9.24
N LYS A 231 6.35 -6.94 -8.45
CA LYS A 231 7.33 -7.90 -7.90
C LYS A 231 7.67 -7.55 -6.47
N ALA A 232 8.26 -8.49 -5.76
CA ALA A 232 8.77 -8.26 -4.42
C ALA A 232 9.71 -7.05 -4.40
N LEU A 233 9.58 -6.22 -3.37
CA LEU A 233 10.43 -5.05 -3.17
C LEU A 233 11.89 -5.52 -3.02
N THR A 234 12.73 -5.03 -3.91
CA THR A 234 14.16 -5.37 -3.92
C THR A 234 14.83 -4.86 -2.63
N ASN A 235 15.80 -5.60 -2.12
CA ASN A 235 16.52 -5.32 -0.88
C ASN A 235 15.65 -5.32 0.40
N TRP A 236 14.44 -5.83 0.32
CA TRP A 236 13.63 -6.06 1.50
C TRP A 236 14.21 -7.18 2.35
N PRO A 237 14.32 -7.03 3.69
CA PRO A 237 14.85 -8.06 4.54
C PRO A 237 14.07 -9.37 4.43
N SER A 238 14.79 -10.47 4.17
CA SER A 238 14.17 -11.78 3.95
C SER A 238 13.35 -12.24 5.16
N GLY A 239 12.15 -12.76 4.92
CA GLY A 239 11.25 -13.25 5.96
C GLY A 239 10.56 -12.16 6.78
N ASN A 240 10.86 -10.89 6.53
CA ASN A 240 10.22 -9.78 7.21
C ASN A 240 8.95 -9.32 6.47
N LYS A 241 8.01 -8.75 7.22
CA LYS A 241 6.78 -8.14 6.70
C LYS A 241 6.49 -6.84 7.45
N CYS A 242 5.62 -6.00 6.90
CA CYS A 242 5.08 -4.85 7.61
C CYS A 242 3.61 -4.69 7.26
N LYS A 243 2.81 -4.28 8.23
CA LYS A 243 1.37 -4.08 7.97
C LYS A 243 1.08 -2.81 7.20
N VAL A 244 1.97 -1.84 7.24
CA VAL A 244 1.84 -0.55 6.54
C VAL A 244 3.18 -0.15 5.96
N ILE A 245 3.17 0.37 4.72
CA ILE A 245 4.34 0.97 4.10
C ILE A 245 3.99 2.36 3.57
N ARG A 246 4.84 3.34 3.87
CA ARG A 246 4.69 4.74 3.44
C ARG A 246 6.02 5.33 3.02
N SER A 247 6.00 6.33 2.17
CA SER A 247 7.19 7.14 1.89
C SER A 247 7.19 8.39 2.76
N PHE A 248 8.34 8.76 3.22
CA PHE A 248 8.56 10.04 3.88
C PHE A 248 9.91 10.61 3.40
N ARG A 249 9.85 11.76 2.72
CA ARG A 249 11.01 12.29 1.98
C ARG A 249 11.52 11.25 0.96
N THR A 250 12.78 10.87 1.06
CA THR A 250 13.46 9.88 0.22
C THR A 250 13.52 8.49 0.84
N PHE A 251 12.91 8.31 2.00
CA PHE A 251 12.89 7.05 2.75
C PHE A 251 11.60 6.26 2.53
N LEU A 252 11.67 4.95 2.59
CA LEU A 252 10.51 4.11 2.88
C LEU A 252 10.43 3.88 4.39
N VAL A 253 9.23 3.96 4.92
CA VAL A 253 8.91 3.73 6.33
C VAL A 253 7.94 2.55 6.42
N GLY A 254 8.39 1.47 7.06
CA GLY A 254 7.57 0.31 7.40
C GLY A 254 7.06 0.43 8.83
N LEU A 255 5.77 0.21 9.01
CA LEU A 255 5.08 0.35 10.30
C LEU A 255 4.42 -0.98 10.67
N ASN A 256 4.40 -1.29 11.97
CA ASN A 256 3.85 -2.55 12.49
C ASN A 256 4.54 -3.73 11.82
N TRP A 257 5.76 -3.95 12.26
CA TRP A 257 6.71 -4.87 11.63
C TRP A 257 6.53 -6.29 12.14
N GLU A 258 6.87 -7.26 11.31
CA GLU A 258 6.91 -8.67 11.66
C GLU A 258 8.25 -9.25 11.18
N ARG A 259 8.96 -9.90 12.08
CA ARG A 259 10.18 -10.70 11.82
C ARG A 259 9.86 -12.15 12.20
N THR A 260 10.59 -12.70 13.14
CA THR A 260 10.25 -13.98 13.78
C THR A 260 9.00 -13.85 14.66
N ASN A 261 8.80 -12.66 15.24
CA ASN A 261 7.64 -12.29 16.05
C ASN A 261 7.00 -11.02 15.51
N GLU A 262 5.74 -10.79 15.85
CA GLU A 262 5.08 -9.52 15.59
C GLU A 262 5.66 -8.42 16.49
N GLU A 263 5.99 -7.29 15.90
CA GLU A 263 6.48 -6.08 16.57
C GLU A 263 5.55 -4.90 16.22
N PRO A 264 4.33 -4.88 16.80
CA PRO A 264 3.27 -3.98 16.34
C PRO A 264 3.51 -2.50 16.66
N ARG A 265 4.55 -2.20 17.44
CA ARG A 265 4.96 -0.83 17.81
C ARG A 265 6.26 -0.39 17.16
N LEU A 266 6.82 -1.20 16.27
CA LEU A 266 8.06 -0.91 15.59
C LEU A 266 7.81 -0.04 14.36
N VAL A 267 8.59 1.02 14.26
CA VAL A 267 8.81 1.85 13.08
C VAL A 267 10.18 1.52 12.54
N LYS A 268 10.29 1.13 11.30
CA LYS A 268 11.57 0.85 10.64
C LYS A 268 11.64 1.65 9.35
N TRP A 269 12.80 2.25 9.06
CA TRP A 269 13.01 3.01 7.84
C TRP A 269 14.25 2.53 7.11
N SER A 270 14.21 2.70 5.81
CA SER A 270 15.27 2.32 4.88
C SER A 270 16.38 3.37 4.83
N THR A 271 17.45 3.11 4.07
CA THR A 271 18.32 4.16 3.55
C THR A 271 17.57 5.06 2.57
N GLU A 272 18.13 6.26 2.31
CA GLU A 272 17.62 7.15 1.27
C GLU A 272 17.63 6.47 -0.11
N ALA A 273 16.62 6.78 -0.92
CA ALA A 273 16.53 6.33 -2.30
C ALA A 273 16.57 7.51 -3.27
N THR A 274 17.30 7.39 -4.35
CA THR A 274 17.31 8.37 -5.44
C THR A 274 16.09 8.19 -6.35
N TYR A 275 15.78 9.21 -7.14
CA TYR A 275 14.66 9.13 -8.08
C TYR A 275 14.78 7.89 -8.99
N GLY A 276 13.68 7.15 -9.10
CA GLY A 276 13.61 5.95 -9.93
C GLY A 276 14.28 4.72 -9.34
N SER A 277 14.75 4.77 -8.10
CA SER A 277 15.35 3.63 -7.39
C SER A 277 14.59 3.29 -6.11
N VAL A 278 14.82 2.09 -5.62
CA VAL A 278 14.41 1.66 -4.27
C VAL A 278 15.59 1.78 -3.31
N PRO A 279 15.34 1.79 -1.99
CA PRO A 279 16.41 1.85 -1.00
C PRO A 279 17.42 0.72 -1.15
N ALA A 280 18.68 1.01 -0.87
CA ALA A 280 19.75 0.02 -0.96
C ALA A 280 19.70 -1.00 0.17
N THR A 281 19.28 -0.58 1.37
CA THR A 281 19.22 -1.48 2.54
C THR A 281 18.23 -1.00 3.60
N TRP A 282 17.91 -1.90 4.51
CA TRP A 282 17.12 -1.72 5.73
C TRP A 282 17.91 -2.10 6.97
N ASP A 283 19.25 -2.18 6.85
CA ASP A 283 20.14 -2.63 7.92
C ASP A 283 20.36 -1.50 8.93
N GLU A 284 19.77 -1.64 10.11
CA GLU A 284 19.92 -0.74 11.25
C GLU A 284 21.19 -0.96 12.06
N SER A 285 21.89 -2.06 11.82
CA SER A 285 23.12 -2.40 12.57
C SER A 285 24.35 -1.64 12.10
N ASP A 286 24.30 -1.10 10.88
CA ASP A 286 25.40 -0.31 10.30
C ASP A 286 25.19 1.19 10.59
N ASN A 287 25.87 1.68 11.60
CA ASN A 287 25.79 3.09 12.01
C ASN A 287 26.36 4.10 10.98
N THR A 288 26.91 3.62 9.86
CA THR A 288 27.35 4.49 8.75
C THR A 288 26.24 4.76 7.75
N LEU A 289 25.11 4.05 7.86
CA LEU A 289 23.96 4.16 7.00
C LEU A 289 22.81 4.89 7.70
N ASP A 290 21.91 5.42 6.89
CA ASP A 290 20.75 6.17 7.38
C ASP A 290 19.55 5.27 7.75
N ALA A 291 19.63 3.96 7.49
CA ALA A 291 18.59 3.01 7.88
C ALA A 291 18.52 2.87 9.40
N GLY A 292 17.33 2.63 9.92
CA GLY A 292 17.17 2.50 11.36
C GLY A 292 15.79 2.04 11.78
N GLU A 293 15.62 1.90 13.08
CA GLU A 293 14.34 1.52 13.67
C GLU A 293 14.12 2.19 15.03
N TYR A 294 12.84 2.32 15.40
CA TYR A 294 12.47 2.86 16.70
C TYR A 294 11.17 2.22 17.19
N GLN A 295 11.13 1.82 18.44
CA GLN A 295 9.96 1.23 19.07
C GLN A 295 9.17 2.27 19.86
N LEU A 296 7.90 2.50 19.49
CA LEU A 296 6.99 3.40 20.18
C LEU A 296 6.40 2.72 21.42
N ALA A 297 7.20 2.61 22.48
CA ALA A 297 6.88 1.84 23.68
C ALA A 297 6.10 2.61 24.76
N ASP A 298 6.01 3.96 24.65
CA ASP A 298 5.38 4.80 25.67
C ASP A 298 3.86 4.58 25.80
N THR A 299 3.22 4.05 24.77
CA THR A 299 1.79 3.68 24.75
C THR A 299 1.62 2.22 24.38
N ALA A 300 0.52 1.61 24.87
CA ALA A 300 0.32 0.16 24.75
C ALA A 300 -0.19 -0.28 23.39
N GLY A 301 -0.88 0.60 22.65
CA GLY A 301 -1.55 0.28 21.42
C GLY A 301 -0.63 -0.05 20.25
N ASP A 302 -1.18 -0.68 19.25
CA ASP A 302 -0.49 -1.06 18.02
C ASP A 302 -0.51 0.09 17.00
N ILE A 303 0.50 0.16 16.15
CA ILE A 303 0.53 1.10 15.03
C ILE A 303 -0.48 0.63 13.98
N ILE A 304 -1.36 1.54 13.59
CA ILE A 304 -2.42 1.32 12.61
C ILE A 304 -2.03 1.84 11.23
N ASP A 305 -1.54 3.08 11.15
CA ASP A 305 -1.14 3.71 9.89
C ASP A 305 -0.22 4.90 10.14
N GLY A 306 0.27 5.53 9.08
CA GLY A 306 1.02 6.77 9.14
C GLY A 306 0.98 7.50 7.81
N LEU A 307 1.01 8.84 7.86
CA LEU A 307 1.03 9.69 6.68
C LEU A 307 1.91 10.92 6.90
N PRO A 308 2.56 11.44 5.85
CA PRO A 308 3.27 12.71 5.94
C PRO A 308 2.30 13.87 6.18
N LEU A 309 2.75 14.87 6.92
CA LEU A 309 2.07 16.15 7.10
C LEU A 309 3.12 17.25 7.04
N GLY A 310 3.26 17.90 5.89
CA GLY A 310 4.32 18.85 5.64
C GLY A 310 5.71 18.24 5.83
N ASP A 311 6.53 18.84 6.69
CA ASP A 311 7.89 18.35 6.99
C ASP A 311 7.93 17.25 8.07
N SER A 312 6.79 16.84 8.60
CA SER A 312 6.64 15.82 9.64
C SER A 312 5.94 14.57 9.08
N PHE A 313 6.04 13.47 9.80
CA PHE A 313 5.30 12.26 9.53
C PHE A 313 4.50 11.88 10.78
N LEU A 314 3.19 11.76 10.65
CA LEU A 314 2.32 11.38 11.75
C LEU A 314 2.09 9.87 11.75
N ILE A 315 2.31 9.25 12.90
CA ILE A 315 2.11 7.81 13.11
C ILE A 315 0.92 7.64 14.04
N TYR A 316 -0.09 6.94 13.55
CA TYR A 316 -1.32 6.68 14.26
C TYR A 316 -1.31 5.27 14.85
N LYS A 317 -1.47 5.19 16.15
CA LYS A 317 -1.78 3.96 16.87
C LYS A 317 -3.29 3.87 17.11
N ASN A 318 -3.77 2.75 17.63
CA ASN A 318 -5.17 2.64 18.04
C ASN A 318 -5.51 3.48 19.30
N ASP A 319 -4.50 3.86 20.09
CA ASP A 319 -4.64 4.61 21.35
C ASP A 319 -3.88 5.94 21.39
N ALA A 320 -3.04 6.24 20.40
CA ALA A 320 -2.14 7.39 20.46
C ALA A 320 -1.74 7.90 19.06
N ILE A 321 -1.19 9.11 19.03
CA ILE A 321 -0.59 9.69 17.82
C ILE A 321 0.82 10.17 18.15
N TYR A 322 1.79 9.79 17.31
CA TYR A 322 3.16 10.26 17.38
C TYR A 322 3.50 11.13 16.17
N ILE A 323 4.43 12.04 16.37
CA ILE A 323 5.05 12.81 15.30
C ILE A 323 6.50 12.38 15.13
N MET A 324 6.89 12.06 13.92
CA MET A 324 8.25 11.73 13.50
C MET A 324 8.78 12.87 12.67
N ASN A 325 9.94 13.41 13.05
CA ASN A 325 10.59 14.52 12.35
C ASN A 325 11.98 14.11 11.88
N TYR A 326 12.35 14.54 10.69
CA TYR A 326 13.72 14.38 10.21
C TYR A 326 14.66 15.34 10.95
N VAL A 327 15.71 14.80 11.54
CA VAL A 327 16.71 15.58 12.30
C VAL A 327 18.13 15.42 11.74
N GLY A 328 18.33 14.52 10.77
CA GLY A 328 19.62 14.23 10.19
C GLY A 328 20.51 13.39 11.13
N THR A 329 21.73 13.13 10.66
CA THR A 329 22.72 12.32 11.39
C THR A 329 23.05 12.93 12.76
N PRO A 330 23.28 12.12 13.81
CA PRO A 330 23.37 10.65 13.78
C PRO A 330 22.02 9.92 13.99
N TYR A 331 20.91 10.61 14.23
CA TYR A 331 19.66 9.97 14.65
C TYR A 331 18.65 9.77 13.52
N ILE A 332 18.82 10.45 12.38
CA ILE A 332 17.96 10.49 11.20
C ILE A 332 16.55 10.99 11.54
N PHE A 333 15.81 10.31 12.42
CA PHE A 333 14.49 10.72 12.88
C PHE A 333 14.38 10.86 14.39
N SER A 334 13.55 11.80 14.83
CA SER A 334 13.12 11.97 16.22
C SER A 334 11.63 11.67 16.34
N PHE A 335 11.22 11.13 17.49
CA PHE A 335 9.85 10.74 17.77
C PHE A 335 9.32 11.49 18.98
N LYS A 336 8.09 11.99 18.89
CA LYS A 336 7.43 12.70 19.97
C LYS A 336 5.97 12.26 20.06
N LEU A 337 5.50 11.97 21.26
CA LEU A 337 4.09 11.71 21.52
C LEU A 337 3.30 13.01 21.36
N LEU A 338 2.32 13.01 20.48
CA LEU A 338 1.43 14.16 20.21
C LEU A 338 0.11 14.04 20.99
N SER A 339 -0.51 12.86 20.94
CA SER A 339 -1.74 12.57 21.68
C SER A 339 -1.64 11.19 22.33
N PRO A 340 -1.84 11.08 23.65
CA PRO A 340 -1.71 9.81 24.38
C PRO A 340 -3.00 9.00 24.48
N THR A 341 -4.13 9.49 23.96
CA THR A 341 -5.46 8.89 24.19
C THR A 341 -6.35 8.85 22.96
N ILE A 342 -5.92 9.44 21.85
CA ILE A 342 -6.67 9.48 20.59
C ILE A 342 -5.83 8.82 19.51
N GLY A 343 -6.40 7.84 18.85
CA GLY A 343 -5.77 7.12 17.75
C GLY A 343 -6.75 6.84 16.61
N SER A 344 -6.27 6.17 15.57
CA SER A 344 -7.07 5.82 14.39
C SER A 344 -7.74 4.46 14.55
N LEU A 345 -8.96 4.35 14.04
CA LEU A 345 -9.75 3.12 14.10
C LEU A 345 -9.21 2.02 13.17
N SER A 346 -8.76 2.38 11.97
CA SER A 346 -8.36 1.42 10.94
C SER A 346 -7.32 2.00 9.98
N LYS A 347 -6.63 1.13 9.25
CA LYS A 347 -5.79 1.50 8.11
C LYS A 347 -6.62 2.25 7.05
N ASN A 348 -5.98 3.18 6.35
CA ASN A 348 -6.61 3.99 5.31
C ASN A 348 -7.84 4.80 5.77
N ALA A 349 -8.08 4.89 7.09
CA ALA A 349 -9.09 5.76 7.69
C ALA A 349 -8.58 7.18 7.96
N ILE A 350 -7.48 7.54 7.34
CA ILE A 350 -6.79 8.83 7.48
C ILE A 350 -6.68 9.45 6.09
N ALA A 351 -7.07 10.71 5.96
CA ALA A 351 -6.95 11.47 4.72
C ALA A 351 -6.22 12.79 5.00
N GLU A 352 -5.21 13.07 4.15
CA GLU A 352 -4.52 14.35 4.16
C GLU A 352 -5.32 15.39 3.37
N PHE A 353 -5.40 16.61 3.89
CA PHE A 353 -5.95 17.77 3.20
C PHE A 353 -5.28 19.05 3.70
N GLU A 354 -5.65 20.20 3.14
CA GLU A 354 -4.97 21.49 3.35
C GLU A 354 -4.78 21.89 4.81
N LEU A 355 -5.72 21.54 5.71
CA LEU A 355 -5.68 21.92 7.12
C LEU A 355 -5.02 20.87 8.03
N GLY A 356 -4.66 19.70 7.50
CA GLY A 356 -4.09 18.61 8.29
C GLY A 356 -4.64 17.24 7.89
N HIS A 357 -4.61 16.30 8.81
CA HIS A 357 -5.19 14.98 8.61
C HIS A 357 -6.59 14.91 9.21
N PHE A 358 -7.56 14.54 8.39
CA PHE A 358 -8.85 14.05 8.85
C PHE A 358 -8.75 12.55 9.08
N PHE A 359 -9.23 12.06 10.22
CA PHE A 359 -9.22 10.63 10.49
C PHE A 359 -10.41 10.18 11.33
N ILE A 360 -10.74 8.89 11.22
CA ILE A 360 -11.77 8.24 12.00
C ILE A 360 -11.10 7.60 13.20
N GLY A 361 -11.44 8.06 14.40
CA GLY A 361 -10.98 7.47 15.66
C GLY A 361 -12.05 6.56 16.27
N ASN A 362 -11.76 6.02 17.44
CA ASN A 362 -12.64 5.07 18.13
C ASN A 362 -13.97 5.67 18.64
N SER A 363 -14.06 7.00 18.76
CA SER A 363 -15.23 7.66 19.35
C SER A 363 -15.67 8.92 18.64
N ASP A 364 -14.91 9.41 17.68
CA ASP A 364 -15.19 10.64 16.94
C ASP A 364 -14.44 10.67 15.61
N PHE A 365 -14.82 11.60 14.75
CA PHE A 365 -14.00 12.03 13.63
C PHE A 365 -13.11 13.17 14.11
N TYR A 366 -11.85 13.14 13.74
CA TYR A 366 -10.86 14.06 14.24
C TYR A 366 -10.13 14.79 13.12
N LEU A 367 -9.72 15.99 13.44
CA LEU A 367 -8.75 16.77 12.68
C LEU A 367 -7.45 16.88 13.49
N CYS A 368 -6.35 16.48 12.86
CA CYS A 368 -5.00 16.63 13.42
C CYS A 368 -4.17 17.56 12.52
N ASN A 369 -3.72 18.67 13.05
CA ASN A 369 -2.89 19.66 12.34
C ASN A 369 -1.38 19.54 12.67
N GLY A 370 -0.97 18.44 13.30
CA GLY A 370 0.41 18.24 13.76
C GLY A 370 0.77 18.90 15.08
N GLN A 371 -0.13 19.70 15.66
CA GLN A 371 0.05 20.34 16.99
C GLN A 371 -1.05 19.94 17.96
N GLN A 372 -2.26 19.79 17.49
CA GLN A 372 -3.41 19.40 18.29
C GLN A 372 -4.37 18.49 17.51
N VAL A 373 -5.18 17.76 18.26
CA VAL A 373 -6.23 16.89 17.74
C VAL A 373 -7.58 17.44 18.19
N THR A 374 -8.47 17.73 17.24
CA THR A 374 -9.77 18.35 17.50
C THR A 374 -10.89 17.40 17.05
N PRO A 375 -11.86 17.06 17.93
CA PRO A 375 -13.04 16.30 17.53
C PRO A 375 -13.95 17.14 16.64
N LEU A 376 -14.59 16.51 15.67
CA LEU A 376 -15.40 17.19 14.65
C LEU A 376 -16.89 16.91 14.73
N LEU A 377 -17.31 15.75 15.27
CA LEU A 377 -18.72 15.41 15.29
C LEU A 377 -19.47 16.12 16.43
N PRO A 378 -20.60 16.78 16.15
CA PRO A 378 -21.57 17.14 17.17
C PRO A 378 -22.06 15.89 17.92
N GLU A 379 -22.35 16.00 19.20
CA GLU A 379 -22.81 14.87 20.03
C GLU A 379 -23.96 14.08 19.38
N ARG A 380 -24.90 14.79 18.74
CA ARG A 380 -26.08 14.24 18.08
C ARG A 380 -25.76 13.33 16.86
N LEU A 381 -24.63 13.55 16.18
CA LEU A 381 -24.22 12.74 15.02
C LEU A 381 -23.29 11.59 15.44
N ARG A 382 -22.56 11.76 16.51
CA ARG A 382 -21.59 10.78 17.01
C ARG A 382 -22.27 9.43 17.25
N ARG A 383 -23.37 9.44 17.99
CA ARG A 383 -24.12 8.23 18.31
C ARG A 383 -24.64 7.53 17.08
N THR A 384 -25.28 8.25 16.16
CA THR A 384 -25.82 7.66 14.91
C THR A 384 -24.73 6.97 14.10
N VAL A 385 -23.57 7.62 13.94
CA VAL A 385 -22.47 7.04 13.16
C VAL A 385 -21.90 5.81 13.86
N TYR A 386 -21.59 5.89 15.17
CA TYR A 386 -20.87 4.82 15.86
C TYR A 386 -21.76 3.64 16.28
N ASP A 387 -23.07 3.83 16.45
CA ASP A 387 -24.02 2.73 16.70
C ASP A 387 -24.28 1.88 15.43
N GLU A 388 -24.08 2.45 14.22
CA GLU A 388 -24.27 1.77 12.94
C GLU A 388 -22.97 1.18 12.35
N LEU A 389 -21.81 1.50 12.94
CA LEU A 389 -20.54 0.97 12.47
C LEU A 389 -20.47 -0.55 12.65
N ASN A 390 -20.17 -1.27 11.58
CA ASN A 390 -19.99 -2.71 11.62
C ASN A 390 -18.59 -3.07 12.15
N GLY A 391 -18.49 -3.45 13.41
CA GLY A 391 -17.25 -3.81 14.10
C GLY A 391 -16.45 -4.94 13.47
N ASP A 392 -17.11 -5.83 12.71
CA ASP A 392 -16.46 -6.98 12.08
C ASP A 392 -15.56 -6.58 10.89
N ASN A 393 -15.68 -5.36 10.40
CA ASN A 393 -14.95 -4.87 9.21
C ASN A 393 -13.84 -3.86 9.52
N TYR A 394 -13.48 -3.63 10.78
CA TYR A 394 -12.41 -2.68 11.14
C TYR A 394 -11.01 -3.24 11.06
N ASN A 395 -10.85 -4.55 11.20
CA ASN A 395 -9.55 -5.22 11.30
C ASN A 395 -9.05 -5.77 9.97
#